data_90ae9852313d49cac0aa3da36019172d
#
_entry.id   90ae9852313d49cac0aa3da36019172d
#
_cell.length_a   1.000
_cell.length_b   1.000
_cell.length_c   1.000
_cell.angle_alpha   90.00
_cell.angle_beta   90.00
_cell.angle_gamma   90.00
#
_symmetry.space_group_name_H-M   'P 1'
#
loop_
_entity.id
_entity.type
_entity.pdbx_description
1 polymer ?
#
loop_
_entity_poly.entity_id
_entity_poly.type
_entity_poly.pdbx_seq_one_letter_code
_entity_poly.pdbx_strand_id
1 'polypeptide(L)'
;EGSLPETGFYRNQSLQPGLNYITTRDGTRLSAYVFLPGPLENGPYPTIVNYSGYEPSKPGSVLDASLTSLCGVLPVLCDAPSHPSGLIAGFMGYASVGVNMRGTGCSGGAYDYFEPLQVLDGYDVIETIAAQPWVFGNKVGMGGLSYPGISQLFVAQTRPPGLAAIAPLSVIAETAASTLTPGGIFNNGFAFQWADRVVAGAQPFGQGWEQAQVEAEYEAFGSSVCEENQQLHSQAVDAVGKALNYSYYEPEILDPLSPAKFVDKITVPVFLSGAWQDEQTGPHFATLMDKFVNARSTRFITFNGLHADGYTPGVLAEWKAFLDIYVAKVVPTRPASLDLSAALFEQQFGAPLAFPAIPYSDKGSYAEALSAYENDMAEFPLRVIFDRGASPDLLPANAGAPEGVFSTEFSQWPPTEQEVYRLFLQPSGSLTDNEPSVAEAASSFMHDPAAGQRTLGGSQPFYIWAPTEPEKAAVFVSETLTQDMVFVGSGSADLFIQSTAADADIEVLLSEVRADGFETYVQAGWLRASQRALDQDQATALRPV
;
A
#
# COMPACT_ATOMS: atom_id res chain seq x y z
N GLU A 1 15.69 23.16 -13.75
CA GLU A 1 15.96 22.58 -12.41
C GLU A 1 16.47 23.72 -11.51
N GLY A 2 15.59 24.22 -10.62
CA GLY A 2 15.96 25.22 -9.63
C GLY A 2 16.94 24.64 -8.62
N SER A 3 17.86 25.46 -8.11
CA SER A 3 18.72 25.08 -7.00
C SER A 3 17.88 24.75 -5.77
N LEU A 4 18.29 23.73 -4.99
CA LEU A 4 17.67 23.43 -3.70
C LEU A 4 17.73 24.68 -2.80
N PRO A 5 16.69 24.98 -2.00
CA PRO A 5 16.73 26.03 -1.01
C PRO A 5 17.92 25.86 -0.06
N GLU A 6 18.43 26.97 0.45
CA GLU A 6 19.43 26.92 1.51
C GLU A 6 18.85 26.24 2.77
N THR A 7 19.67 25.57 3.54
CA THR A 7 19.25 24.88 4.78
C THR A 7 18.54 25.79 5.79
N GLY A 8 18.80 27.09 5.75
CA GLY A 8 18.10 28.10 6.54
C GLY A 8 16.61 28.17 6.23
N PHE A 9 16.19 27.93 4.98
CA PHE A 9 14.79 27.94 4.57
C PHE A 9 13.93 26.96 5.40
N TYR A 10 14.42 25.74 5.58
CA TYR A 10 13.71 24.70 6.34
C TYR A 10 13.76 24.96 7.85
N ARG A 11 14.92 25.34 8.37
CA ARG A 11 15.13 25.59 9.81
C ARG A 11 14.37 26.76 10.39
N ASN A 12 14.03 27.74 9.54
CA ASN A 12 13.30 28.94 9.96
C ASN A 12 11.79 28.70 10.09
N GLN A 13 11.29 27.52 9.72
CA GLN A 13 9.89 27.14 9.90
C GLN A 13 9.75 26.38 11.22
N SER A 14 8.91 26.89 12.14
CA SER A 14 8.64 26.26 13.44
C SER A 14 7.29 25.57 13.42
N LEU A 15 7.26 24.28 13.75
CA LEU A 15 6.03 23.50 13.86
C LEU A 15 5.76 23.17 15.33
N GLN A 16 4.50 23.35 15.76
CA GLN A 16 4.01 23.08 17.11
C GLN A 16 3.00 21.92 17.08
N PRO A 17 2.71 21.26 18.22
CA PRO A 17 1.61 20.32 18.28
C PRO A 17 0.30 20.91 17.76
N GLY A 18 -0.46 20.11 17.00
CA GLY A 18 -1.68 20.52 16.30
C GLY A 18 -1.45 20.89 14.83
N LEU A 19 -2.38 21.67 14.26
CA LEU A 19 -2.32 22.07 12.86
C LEU A 19 -1.33 23.20 12.61
N ASN A 20 -0.54 23.05 11.57
CA ASN A 20 0.48 24.00 11.10
C ASN A 20 0.44 24.11 9.58
N TYR A 21 1.25 25.02 9.04
CA TYR A 21 1.48 25.13 7.59
C TYR A 21 2.98 25.09 7.30
N ILE A 22 3.38 24.19 6.39
CA ILE A 22 4.74 24.08 5.86
C ILE A 22 4.79 24.86 4.55
N THR A 23 5.70 25.81 4.43
CA THR A 23 5.92 26.54 3.18
C THR A 23 6.94 25.79 2.34
N THR A 24 6.57 25.43 1.12
CA THR A 24 7.45 24.77 0.14
C THR A 24 8.29 25.79 -0.62
N ARG A 25 9.28 25.31 -1.38
CA ARG A 25 10.24 26.15 -2.13
C ARG A 25 9.61 27.13 -3.12
N ASP A 26 8.42 26.85 -3.62
CA ASP A 26 7.66 27.71 -4.52
C ASP A 26 6.69 28.65 -3.80
N GLY A 27 6.66 28.58 -2.46
CA GLY A 27 5.81 29.41 -1.61
C GLY A 27 4.43 28.82 -1.31
N THR A 28 4.12 27.62 -1.82
CA THR A 28 2.87 26.92 -1.49
C THR A 28 2.87 26.50 -0.03
N ARG A 29 1.76 26.69 0.68
CA ARG A 29 1.59 26.33 2.09
C ARG A 29 0.83 25.02 2.19
N LEU A 30 1.47 23.99 2.76
CA LEU A 30 0.87 22.66 2.97
C LEU A 30 0.42 22.53 4.43
N SER A 31 -0.80 22.09 4.65
CA SER A 31 -1.32 21.83 5.99
C SER A 31 -0.65 20.59 6.58
N ALA A 32 -0.20 20.69 7.82
CA ALA A 32 0.51 19.66 8.55
C ALA A 32 -0.01 19.56 9.99
N TYR A 33 -0.42 18.38 10.42
CA TYR A 33 -0.84 18.13 11.79
C TYR A 33 0.24 17.37 12.57
N VAL A 34 0.69 17.95 13.66
CA VAL A 34 1.77 17.39 14.49
C VAL A 34 1.18 16.80 15.78
N PHE A 35 1.43 15.51 15.98
CA PHE A 35 1.19 14.80 17.24
C PHE A 35 2.54 14.42 17.89
N LEU A 36 2.68 14.72 19.18
CA LEU A 36 3.82 14.28 19.98
C LEU A 36 3.35 13.29 21.05
N PRO A 37 4.09 12.21 21.32
CA PRO A 37 3.72 11.23 22.35
C PRO A 37 3.89 11.73 23.77
N GLY A 38 4.40 12.95 23.96
CA GLY A 38 4.60 13.61 25.25
C GLY A 38 4.91 15.09 25.07
N PRO A 39 5.15 15.81 26.17
CA PRO A 39 5.47 17.24 26.16
C PRO A 39 6.73 17.54 25.35
N LEU A 40 6.81 18.73 24.73
CA LEU A 40 7.97 19.16 23.92
C LEU A 40 9.31 19.04 24.67
N GLU A 41 9.32 19.32 25.95
CA GLU A 41 10.51 19.25 26.83
C GLU A 41 11.04 17.83 27.05
N ASN A 42 10.23 16.82 26.81
CA ASN A 42 10.64 15.41 26.90
C ASN A 42 11.21 14.84 25.60
N GLY A 43 11.17 15.64 24.50
CA GLY A 43 11.80 15.26 23.24
C GLY A 43 13.34 15.29 23.30
N PRO A 44 14.02 14.99 22.20
CA PRO A 44 13.45 14.76 20.86
C PRO A 44 12.81 13.39 20.68
N TYR A 45 11.82 13.31 19.81
CA TYR A 45 11.05 12.10 19.52
C TYR A 45 11.39 11.49 18.15
N PRO A 46 11.49 10.15 18.04
CA PRO A 46 11.48 9.50 16.75
C PRO A 46 10.16 9.82 16.04
N THR A 47 10.23 10.22 14.78
CA THR A 47 9.13 10.85 14.06
C THR A 47 8.81 10.13 12.78
N ILE A 48 7.51 9.88 12.54
CA ILE A 48 6.98 9.28 11.31
C ILE A 48 6.13 10.30 10.57
N VAL A 49 6.40 10.47 9.29
CA VAL A 49 5.65 11.37 8.39
C VAL A 49 4.70 10.56 7.51
N ASN A 50 3.46 11.01 7.46
CA ASN A 50 2.41 10.53 6.58
C ASN A 50 2.07 11.66 5.59
N TYR A 51 2.38 11.48 4.31
CA TYR A 51 2.19 12.47 3.25
C TYR A 51 1.26 11.90 2.18
N SER A 52 0.06 12.46 2.03
CA SER A 52 -0.92 11.95 1.06
C SER A 52 -1.98 12.98 0.66
N GLY A 53 -2.73 12.66 -0.40
CA GLY A 53 -3.90 13.42 -0.83
C GLY A 53 -5.18 13.09 -0.07
N TYR A 54 -5.12 12.19 0.93
CA TYR A 54 -6.26 11.93 1.83
C TYR A 54 -6.41 13.06 2.86
N GLU A 55 -6.74 12.76 4.09
CA GLU A 55 -6.95 13.73 5.17
C GLU A 55 -5.89 13.64 6.30
N PRO A 56 -4.57 13.48 6.00
CA PRO A 56 -3.59 13.22 7.04
C PRO A 56 -3.37 14.40 7.98
N SER A 57 -3.68 15.63 7.57
CA SER A 57 -3.57 16.82 8.44
C SER A 57 -4.88 17.23 9.11
N LYS A 58 -5.96 16.49 8.90
CA LYS A 58 -7.27 16.77 9.52
C LYS A 58 -7.16 16.61 11.04
N PRO A 59 -7.54 17.62 11.83
CA PRO A 59 -7.61 17.50 13.29
C PRO A 59 -8.67 16.50 13.74
N GLY A 60 -8.41 15.80 14.84
CA GLY A 60 -9.37 14.92 15.49
C GLY A 60 -9.09 13.43 15.27
N SER A 61 -9.94 12.58 15.86
CA SER A 61 -9.77 11.14 15.82
C SER A 61 -10.50 10.49 14.65
N VAL A 62 -9.90 9.41 14.12
CA VAL A 62 -10.56 8.48 13.17
C VAL A 62 -11.44 7.46 13.89
N LEU A 63 -11.40 7.40 15.22
CA LEU A 63 -12.05 6.37 16.00
C LEU A 63 -13.53 6.65 16.21
N ASP A 64 -14.29 5.58 16.40
CA ASP A 64 -15.69 5.64 16.80
C ASP A 64 -15.86 6.43 18.11
N ALA A 65 -16.97 7.17 18.20
CA ALA A 65 -17.29 7.98 19.38
C ALA A 65 -17.31 7.18 20.71
N SER A 66 -17.53 5.87 20.66
CA SER A 66 -17.46 4.99 21.83
C SER A 66 -16.06 4.90 22.45
N LEU A 67 -15.01 5.09 21.65
CA LEU A 67 -13.62 5.05 22.09
C LEU A 67 -13.08 6.40 22.53
N THR A 68 -13.79 7.49 22.25
CA THR A 68 -13.36 8.85 22.66
C THR A 68 -13.33 9.04 24.18
N SER A 69 -14.04 8.22 24.95
CA SER A 69 -13.95 8.21 26.40
C SER A 69 -12.56 7.81 26.92
N LEU A 70 -11.75 7.16 26.10
CA LEU A 70 -10.38 6.74 26.45
C LEU A 70 -9.33 7.83 26.21
N CYS A 71 -9.69 8.95 25.59
CA CYS A 71 -8.75 10.03 25.24
C CYS A 71 -8.01 10.60 26.45
N GLY A 72 -8.66 10.67 27.60
CA GLY A 72 -8.03 11.14 28.84
C GLY A 72 -6.92 10.21 29.38
N VAL A 73 -6.93 8.94 28.97
CA VAL A 73 -5.93 7.92 29.33
C VAL A 73 -4.91 7.71 28.23
N LEU A 74 -5.38 7.82 26.98
CA LEU A 74 -4.57 7.65 25.77
C LEU A 74 -4.81 8.82 24.81
N PRO A 75 -4.09 9.92 24.94
CA PRO A 75 -4.25 11.10 24.07
C PRO A 75 -4.12 10.79 22.58
N VAL A 76 -3.29 9.80 22.22
CA VAL A 76 -3.11 9.37 20.83
C VAL A 76 -4.42 9.01 20.12
N LEU A 77 -5.43 8.56 20.85
CA LEU A 77 -6.74 8.24 20.28
C LEU A 77 -7.48 9.45 19.75
N CYS A 78 -7.20 10.65 20.27
CA CYS A 78 -7.92 11.86 19.90
C CYS A 78 -7.02 12.96 19.33
N ASP A 79 -5.75 12.94 19.65
CA ASP A 79 -4.80 13.98 19.28
C ASP A 79 -3.86 13.56 18.13
N ALA A 80 -3.88 12.28 17.71
CA ALA A 80 -3.13 11.85 16.53
C ALA A 80 -3.78 12.37 15.24
N PRO A 81 -3.00 12.50 14.15
CA PRO A 81 -3.57 12.80 12.84
C PRO A 81 -4.70 11.84 12.48
N SER A 82 -5.74 12.36 11.84
CA SER A 82 -7.00 11.66 11.55
C SER A 82 -6.86 10.47 10.57
N HIS A 83 -5.66 10.13 10.13
CA HIS A 83 -5.41 8.99 9.23
C HIS A 83 -4.89 7.77 10.00
N PRO A 84 -5.32 6.53 9.68
CA PRO A 84 -4.90 5.31 10.39
C PRO A 84 -3.39 5.16 10.57
N SER A 85 -2.59 5.49 9.57
CA SER A 85 -1.13 5.41 9.65
C SER A 85 -0.55 6.33 10.75
N GLY A 86 -1.10 7.53 10.91
CA GLY A 86 -0.68 8.48 11.94
C GLY A 86 -1.06 7.99 13.34
N LEU A 87 -2.26 7.45 13.48
CA LEU A 87 -2.74 6.85 14.71
C LEU A 87 -1.87 5.65 15.13
N ILE A 88 -1.58 4.73 14.19
CA ILE A 88 -0.73 3.55 14.42
C ILE A 88 0.67 3.98 14.87
N ALA A 89 1.28 4.96 14.18
CA ALA A 89 2.59 5.49 14.58
C ALA A 89 2.58 6.05 16.01
N GLY A 90 1.54 6.82 16.35
CA GLY A 90 1.35 7.34 17.71
C GLY A 90 1.17 6.24 18.76
N PHE A 91 0.39 5.19 18.47
CA PHE A 91 0.25 4.01 19.34
C PHE A 91 1.58 3.29 19.55
N MET A 92 2.44 3.30 18.56
CA MET A 92 3.78 2.71 18.65
C MET A 92 4.82 3.59 19.35
N GLY A 93 4.41 4.78 19.84
CA GLY A 93 5.25 5.68 20.62
C GLY A 93 6.08 6.68 19.80
N TYR A 94 5.76 6.85 18.51
CA TYR A 94 6.39 7.84 17.65
C TYR A 94 5.65 9.18 17.71
N ALA A 95 6.37 10.28 17.49
CA ALA A 95 5.75 11.49 17.00
C ALA A 95 5.21 11.23 15.57
N SER A 96 4.04 11.75 15.26
CA SER A 96 3.39 11.55 13.96
C SER A 96 3.06 12.89 13.33
N VAL A 97 3.47 13.07 12.07
CA VAL A 97 3.13 14.28 11.32
C VAL A 97 2.37 13.88 10.05
N GLY A 98 1.11 14.24 10.01
CA GLY A 98 0.27 14.07 8.82
C GLY A 98 0.28 15.33 7.97
N VAL A 99 0.62 15.21 6.68
CA VAL A 99 0.71 16.36 5.76
C VAL A 99 -0.14 16.11 4.52
N ASN A 100 -1.09 17.01 4.28
CA ASN A 100 -1.87 17.00 3.05
C ASN A 100 -1.03 17.44 1.85
N MET A 101 -1.14 16.68 0.76
CA MET A 101 -0.51 17.05 -0.50
C MET A 101 -1.08 18.37 -1.04
N ARG A 102 -0.30 19.03 -1.88
CA ARG A 102 -0.69 20.20 -2.67
C ARG A 102 -2.10 20.02 -3.28
N GLY A 103 -2.97 21.00 -3.09
CA GLY A 103 -4.33 21.01 -3.63
C GLY A 103 -5.32 20.08 -2.93
N THR A 104 -5.04 19.66 -1.67
CA THR A 104 -5.97 18.83 -0.89
C THR A 104 -6.13 19.36 0.54
N GLY A 105 -7.31 19.22 1.11
CA GLY A 105 -7.62 19.70 2.46
C GLY A 105 -7.33 21.19 2.62
N CYS A 106 -6.60 21.57 3.65
CA CYS A 106 -6.16 22.95 3.86
C CYS A 106 -4.80 23.28 3.22
N SER A 107 -4.23 22.39 2.37
CA SER A 107 -3.01 22.68 1.61
C SER A 107 -3.30 23.52 0.39
N GLY A 108 -2.42 24.48 0.09
CA GLY A 108 -2.54 25.32 -1.10
C GLY A 108 -2.13 24.63 -2.40
N GLY A 109 -2.27 25.34 -3.51
CA GLY A 109 -1.94 24.86 -4.85
C GLY A 109 -3.08 24.10 -5.51
N ALA A 110 -2.77 23.45 -6.64
CA ALA A 110 -3.68 22.60 -7.39
C ALA A 110 -3.21 21.14 -7.32
N TYR A 111 -4.17 20.22 -7.27
CA TYR A 111 -3.88 18.79 -7.22
C TYR A 111 -3.55 18.26 -8.63
N ASP A 112 -2.48 17.48 -8.73
CA ASP A 112 -2.21 16.56 -9.82
C ASP A 112 -1.58 15.28 -9.26
N TYR A 113 -1.80 14.13 -9.90
CA TYR A 113 -1.41 12.83 -9.37
C TYR A 113 0.11 12.61 -9.49
N PHE A 114 0.81 12.64 -8.36
CA PHE A 114 2.27 12.42 -8.24
C PHE A 114 3.16 13.19 -9.26
N GLU A 115 2.68 14.32 -9.71
CA GLU A 115 3.44 15.19 -10.60
C GLU A 115 4.67 15.80 -9.88
N PRO A 116 5.67 16.31 -10.63
CA PRO A 116 6.95 16.74 -10.06
C PRO A 116 6.84 17.71 -8.87
N LEU A 117 5.83 18.59 -8.87
CA LEU A 117 5.64 19.53 -7.75
C LEU A 117 5.25 18.82 -6.46
N GLN A 118 4.35 17.84 -6.51
CA GLN A 118 4.00 17.05 -5.31
C GLN A 118 5.20 16.26 -4.78
N VAL A 119 6.04 15.74 -5.67
CA VAL A 119 7.24 14.99 -5.31
C VAL A 119 8.26 15.90 -4.63
N LEU A 120 8.47 17.11 -5.17
CA LEU A 120 9.37 18.12 -4.60
C LEU A 120 8.84 18.72 -3.29
N ASP A 121 7.53 18.89 -3.17
CA ASP A 121 6.89 19.26 -1.90
C ASP A 121 7.20 18.23 -0.82
N GLY A 122 7.12 16.94 -1.16
CA GLY A 122 7.49 15.86 -0.23
C GLY A 122 8.94 15.98 0.26
N TYR A 123 9.88 16.37 -0.60
CA TYR A 123 11.25 16.69 -0.18
C TYR A 123 11.25 17.83 0.85
N ASP A 124 10.57 18.94 0.56
CA ASP A 124 10.53 20.12 1.44
C ASP A 124 9.85 19.81 2.77
N VAL A 125 8.81 18.98 2.76
CA VAL A 125 8.14 18.46 3.96
C VAL A 125 9.12 17.70 4.84
N ILE A 126 9.86 16.75 4.28
CA ILE A 126 10.83 15.95 5.03
C ILE A 126 11.92 16.85 5.66
N GLU A 127 12.49 17.77 4.90
CA GLU A 127 13.56 18.64 5.38
C GLU A 127 13.06 19.61 6.47
N THR A 128 11.84 20.15 6.31
CA THR A 128 11.24 21.06 7.29
C THR A 128 10.93 20.35 8.60
N ILE A 129 10.36 19.14 8.54
CA ILE A 129 10.04 18.36 9.75
C ILE A 129 11.33 17.87 10.42
N ALA A 130 12.28 17.35 9.67
CA ALA A 130 13.56 16.89 10.20
C ALA A 130 14.36 18.00 10.89
N ALA A 131 14.18 19.26 10.48
CA ALA A 131 14.83 20.41 11.08
C ALA A 131 14.24 20.83 12.44
N GLN A 132 13.09 20.28 12.87
CA GLN A 132 12.44 20.67 14.12
C GLN A 132 13.23 20.18 15.33
N PRO A 133 13.33 20.99 16.41
CA PRO A 133 14.12 20.65 17.60
C PRO A 133 13.58 19.42 18.36
N TRP A 134 12.32 19.10 18.18
CA TRP A 134 11.68 17.94 18.79
C TRP A 134 11.83 16.64 17.98
N VAL A 135 12.48 16.67 16.80
CA VAL A 135 12.75 15.48 15.98
C VAL A 135 14.08 14.85 16.35
N PHE A 136 14.05 13.57 16.69
CA PHE A 136 15.24 12.81 17.08
C PHE A 136 16.26 12.72 15.93
N GLY A 137 17.48 13.17 16.22
CA GLY A 137 18.61 13.08 15.30
C GLY A 137 18.47 13.86 13.98
N ASN A 138 17.52 14.80 13.90
CA ASN A 138 17.19 15.55 12.69
C ASN A 138 16.87 14.62 11.49
N LYS A 139 16.22 13.50 11.78
CA LYS A 139 15.85 12.48 10.80
C LYS A 139 14.43 12.00 11.06
N VAL A 140 13.67 11.79 10.01
CA VAL A 140 12.32 11.24 10.08
C VAL A 140 12.20 9.95 9.26
N GLY A 141 11.30 9.07 9.66
CA GLY A 141 10.83 7.97 8.82
C GLY A 141 9.55 8.38 8.09
N MET A 142 9.24 7.72 6.99
CA MET A 142 7.90 7.76 6.41
C MET A 142 7.22 6.42 6.63
N GLY A 143 5.90 6.46 6.85
CA GLY A 143 5.08 5.26 7.06
C GLY A 143 3.66 5.47 6.58
N GLY A 144 3.03 4.41 6.11
CA GLY A 144 1.65 4.44 5.68
C GLY A 144 1.30 3.34 4.69
N LEU A 145 0.00 3.10 4.57
CA LEU A 145 -0.58 2.10 3.68
C LEU A 145 -1.32 2.80 2.54
N SER A 146 -1.25 2.23 1.32
CA SER A 146 -1.94 2.75 0.14
C SER A 146 -1.34 4.09 -0.32
N TYR A 147 -2.13 5.13 -0.51
CA TYR A 147 -1.65 6.43 -0.98
C TYR A 147 -0.46 6.96 -0.17
N PRO A 148 -0.50 7.03 1.19
CA PRO A 148 0.68 7.39 1.97
C PRO A 148 1.80 6.33 1.97
N GLY A 149 1.55 5.13 1.50
CA GLY A 149 2.57 4.13 1.17
C GLY A 149 3.26 4.46 -0.16
N ILE A 150 2.45 4.69 -1.19
CA ILE A 150 2.91 5.00 -2.55
C ILE A 150 3.75 6.29 -2.55
N SER A 151 3.30 7.33 -1.87
CA SER A 151 4.00 8.62 -1.80
C SER A 151 5.41 8.53 -1.26
N GLN A 152 5.70 7.58 -0.37
CA GLN A 152 7.04 7.37 0.17
C GLN A 152 8.05 7.03 -0.93
N LEU A 153 7.64 6.21 -1.93
CA LEU A 153 8.50 5.84 -3.05
C LEU A 153 8.85 7.09 -3.90
N PHE A 154 7.84 7.93 -4.16
CA PHE A 154 8.02 9.17 -4.91
C PHE A 154 8.90 10.19 -4.17
N VAL A 155 8.73 10.34 -2.87
CA VAL A 155 9.55 11.26 -2.07
C VAL A 155 10.98 10.73 -1.91
N ALA A 156 11.16 9.46 -1.59
CA ALA A 156 12.47 8.87 -1.31
C ALA A 156 13.42 8.87 -2.52
N GLN A 157 12.89 8.80 -3.77
CA GLN A 157 13.71 8.93 -4.98
C GLN A 157 14.44 10.28 -5.08
N THR A 158 13.91 11.33 -4.42
CA THR A 158 14.53 12.66 -4.39
C THR A 158 15.66 12.76 -3.37
N ARG A 159 15.83 11.75 -2.51
CA ARG A 159 16.90 11.59 -1.52
C ARG A 159 17.01 12.75 -0.53
N PRO A 160 15.94 13.13 0.20
CA PRO A 160 16.03 14.19 1.19
C PRO A 160 17.02 13.79 2.28
N PRO A 161 18.00 14.65 2.61
CA PRO A 161 18.97 14.37 3.69
C PRO A 161 18.31 14.05 5.04
N GLY A 162 17.15 14.65 5.33
CA GLY A 162 16.37 14.40 6.56
C GLY A 162 15.66 13.06 6.62
N LEU A 163 15.62 12.26 5.53
CA LEU A 163 14.95 10.96 5.53
C LEU A 163 15.86 9.87 6.11
N ALA A 164 15.35 9.11 7.09
CA ALA A 164 16.04 8.00 7.73
C ALA A 164 15.71 6.65 7.08
N ALA A 165 14.43 6.42 6.79
CA ALA A 165 13.90 5.18 6.25
C ALA A 165 12.50 5.37 5.67
N ILE A 166 12.06 4.47 4.80
CA ILE A 166 10.67 4.39 4.33
C ILE A 166 10.09 3.02 4.65
N ALA A 167 8.79 3.01 4.98
CA ALA A 167 8.08 1.79 5.35
C ALA A 167 6.71 1.71 4.66
N PRO A 168 6.70 1.63 3.30
CA PRO A 168 5.49 1.58 2.50
C PRO A 168 4.75 0.24 2.65
N LEU A 169 3.42 0.32 2.81
CA LEU A 169 2.52 -0.83 2.88
C LEU A 169 1.50 -0.74 1.72
N SER A 170 1.22 -1.86 1.07
CA SER A 170 0.18 -2.00 0.02
C SER A 170 0.29 -0.94 -1.08
N VAL A 171 1.32 -1.04 -1.90
CA VAL A 171 1.66 -0.04 -2.92
C VAL A 171 1.51 -0.57 -4.35
N ILE A 172 1.46 0.33 -5.30
CA ILE A 172 1.52 0.01 -6.73
C ILE A 172 2.97 -0.05 -7.23
N ALA A 173 3.23 -0.89 -8.23
CA ALA A 173 4.51 -0.91 -8.95
C ALA A 173 4.50 0.04 -10.16
N GLU A 174 3.41 0.02 -10.91
CA GLU A 174 3.22 0.80 -12.13
C GLU A 174 1.79 1.34 -12.17
N THR A 175 1.64 2.64 -12.31
CA THR A 175 0.32 3.29 -12.26
C THR A 175 -0.61 2.78 -13.35
N ALA A 176 -0.13 2.68 -14.59
CA ALA A 176 -0.95 2.19 -15.70
C ALA A 176 -1.07 0.66 -15.69
N ALA A 177 0.03 -0.05 -15.92
CA ALA A 177 0.02 -1.49 -16.21
C ALA A 177 -0.46 -2.36 -15.05
N SER A 178 -0.24 -1.93 -13.78
CA SER A 178 -0.66 -2.73 -12.64
C SER A 178 -2.00 -2.31 -12.02
N THR A 179 -2.47 -1.08 -12.29
CA THR A 179 -3.60 -0.55 -11.52
C THR A 179 -4.69 0.07 -12.38
N LEU A 180 -4.37 1.01 -13.27
CA LEU A 180 -5.40 1.69 -14.08
C LEU A 180 -5.89 0.82 -15.25
N THR A 181 -4.96 0.16 -15.93
CA THR A 181 -5.24 -0.59 -17.16
C THR A 181 -4.52 -1.94 -17.20
N PRO A 182 -4.71 -2.82 -16.19
CA PRO A 182 -4.05 -4.12 -16.19
C PRO A 182 -4.43 -4.91 -17.45
N GLY A 183 -3.41 -5.41 -18.17
CA GLY A 183 -3.60 -6.11 -19.43
C GLY A 183 -4.27 -5.30 -20.53
N GLY A 184 -4.25 -3.96 -20.46
CA GLY A 184 -4.93 -3.07 -21.41
C GLY A 184 -6.43 -2.88 -21.16
N ILE A 185 -6.95 -3.37 -20.05
CA ILE A 185 -8.38 -3.29 -19.67
C ILE A 185 -8.56 -2.24 -18.58
N PHE A 186 -9.47 -1.28 -18.76
CA PHE A 186 -9.75 -0.27 -17.75
C PHE A 186 -10.26 -0.87 -16.45
N ASN A 187 -9.57 -0.62 -15.35
CA ASN A 187 -10.01 -0.98 -14.01
C ASN A 187 -11.11 -0.02 -13.53
N ASN A 188 -12.32 -0.22 -14.03
CA ASN A 188 -13.49 0.57 -13.69
C ASN A 188 -14.09 0.18 -12.32
N GLY A 189 -13.62 -0.90 -11.73
CA GLY A 189 -14.05 -1.35 -10.41
C GLY A 189 -13.52 -0.47 -9.29
N PHE A 190 -12.19 -0.40 -9.14
CA PHE A 190 -11.56 0.36 -8.06
C PHE A 190 -10.81 1.61 -8.54
N ALA A 191 -9.87 1.45 -9.48
CA ALA A 191 -8.85 2.48 -9.73
C ALA A 191 -9.44 3.81 -10.21
N PHE A 192 -10.37 3.77 -11.17
CA PHE A 192 -11.00 4.99 -11.66
C PHE A 192 -11.95 5.61 -10.64
N GLN A 193 -12.72 4.82 -9.90
CA GLN A 193 -13.60 5.33 -8.84
C GLN A 193 -12.77 5.96 -7.70
N TRP A 194 -11.62 5.38 -7.37
CA TRP A 194 -10.69 5.97 -6.42
C TRP A 194 -10.13 7.30 -6.92
N ALA A 195 -9.70 7.37 -8.19
CA ALA A 195 -9.19 8.59 -8.80
C ALA A 195 -10.24 9.71 -8.80
N ASP A 196 -11.47 9.41 -9.19
CA ASP A 196 -12.60 10.36 -9.14
C ASP A 196 -12.84 10.88 -7.72
N ARG A 197 -12.82 9.99 -6.72
CA ARG A 197 -12.99 10.38 -5.31
C ARG A 197 -11.86 11.31 -4.83
N VAL A 198 -10.61 11.03 -5.20
CA VAL A 198 -9.48 11.88 -4.81
C VAL A 198 -9.56 13.24 -5.49
N VAL A 199 -9.90 13.29 -6.78
CA VAL A 199 -10.10 14.55 -7.51
C VAL A 199 -11.28 15.35 -6.95
N ALA A 200 -12.38 14.68 -6.57
CA ALA A 200 -13.51 15.34 -5.89
C ALA A 200 -13.09 15.91 -4.52
N GLY A 201 -12.29 15.17 -3.76
CA GLY A 201 -11.71 15.63 -2.48
C GLY A 201 -10.70 16.77 -2.64
N ALA A 202 -10.12 16.94 -3.82
CA ALA A 202 -9.21 18.03 -4.16
C ALA A 202 -9.91 19.30 -4.69
N GLN A 203 -11.24 19.31 -4.82
CA GLN A 203 -11.99 20.52 -5.13
C GLN A 203 -12.02 21.46 -3.91
N PRO A 204 -12.33 22.76 -4.08
CA PRO A 204 -12.48 23.66 -2.95
C PRO A 204 -13.44 23.10 -1.89
N PHE A 205 -12.96 22.97 -0.65
CA PHE A 205 -13.69 22.36 0.49
C PHE A 205 -14.12 20.89 0.25
N GLY A 206 -13.44 20.16 -0.62
CA GLY A 206 -13.85 18.86 -1.12
C GLY A 206 -13.71 17.73 -0.10
N GLN A 207 -12.84 17.85 0.90
CA GLN A 207 -12.71 16.87 1.99
C GLN A 207 -13.70 17.11 3.13
N GLY A 208 -14.40 18.26 3.13
CA GLY A 208 -15.54 18.56 4.02
C GLY A 208 -15.17 19.01 5.43
N TRP A 209 -13.89 18.98 5.83
CA TRP A 209 -13.43 19.45 7.14
C TRP A 209 -12.85 20.87 7.10
N GLU A 210 -12.53 21.39 5.93
CA GLU A 210 -11.85 22.66 5.71
C GLU A 210 -12.68 23.83 6.21
N GLN A 211 -14.03 23.77 6.06
CA GLN A 211 -14.91 24.83 6.52
C GLN A 211 -14.81 25.05 8.04
N ALA A 212 -14.82 23.95 8.81
CA ALA A 212 -14.66 24.03 10.26
C ALA A 212 -13.27 24.56 10.66
N GLN A 213 -12.23 24.24 9.87
CA GLN A 213 -10.89 24.77 10.09
C GLN A 213 -10.81 26.26 9.78
N VAL A 214 -11.44 26.73 8.70
CA VAL A 214 -11.54 28.15 8.37
C VAL A 214 -12.18 28.93 9.52
N GLU A 215 -13.29 28.45 10.06
CA GLU A 215 -13.97 29.07 11.20
C GLU A 215 -13.08 29.13 12.44
N ALA A 216 -12.37 28.04 12.76
CA ALA A 216 -11.42 27.98 13.87
C ALA A 216 -10.25 28.97 13.72
N GLU A 217 -9.71 29.11 12.52
CA GLU A 217 -8.63 30.06 12.21
C GLU A 217 -9.10 31.52 12.31
N TYR A 218 -10.30 31.83 11.83
CA TYR A 218 -10.87 33.18 11.98
C TYR A 218 -11.11 33.52 13.46
N GLU A 219 -11.60 32.57 14.24
CA GLU A 219 -11.79 32.77 15.68
C GLU A 219 -10.45 33.03 16.41
N ALA A 220 -9.42 32.28 16.06
CA ALA A 220 -8.12 32.35 16.71
C ALA A 220 -7.26 33.53 16.26
N PHE A 221 -7.30 33.88 14.97
CA PHE A 221 -6.31 34.78 14.34
C PHE A 221 -6.94 35.93 13.55
N GLY A 222 -8.27 35.93 13.31
CA GLY A 222 -8.95 36.92 12.48
C GLY A 222 -8.71 36.81 10.95
N SER A 223 -8.04 35.73 10.51
CA SER A 223 -7.79 35.40 9.12
C SER A 223 -7.65 33.89 8.97
N SER A 224 -7.80 33.35 7.77
CA SER A 224 -7.66 31.90 7.54
C SER A 224 -6.70 31.60 6.39
N VAL A 225 -5.65 30.83 6.69
CA VAL A 225 -4.73 30.27 5.72
C VAL A 225 -5.41 29.16 4.93
N CYS A 226 -6.27 28.37 5.59
CA CYS A 226 -7.04 27.30 4.94
C CYS A 226 -7.93 27.87 3.83
N GLU A 227 -8.64 28.99 4.09
CA GLU A 227 -9.49 29.66 3.08
C GLU A 227 -8.66 30.18 1.90
N GLU A 228 -7.55 30.89 2.18
CA GLU A 228 -6.66 31.39 1.13
C GLU A 228 -6.14 30.26 0.24
N ASN A 229 -5.85 29.10 0.82
CA ASN A 229 -5.32 27.95 0.14
C ASN A 229 -6.35 27.26 -0.78
N GLN A 230 -7.68 27.45 -0.59
CA GLN A 230 -8.70 26.88 -1.47
C GLN A 230 -8.73 27.47 -2.89
N GLN A 231 -8.10 28.62 -3.10
CA GLN A 231 -8.24 29.41 -4.36
C GLN A 231 -7.84 28.63 -5.62
N LEU A 232 -6.84 27.74 -5.54
CA LEU A 232 -6.34 26.97 -6.68
C LEU A 232 -6.89 25.55 -6.77
N HIS A 233 -7.69 25.10 -5.80
CA HIS A 233 -8.25 23.75 -5.79
C HIS A 233 -9.15 23.45 -6.99
N SER A 234 -9.86 24.45 -7.52
CA SER A 234 -10.67 24.31 -8.74
C SER A 234 -9.85 23.99 -10.00
N GLN A 235 -8.52 24.05 -9.92
CA GLN A 235 -7.59 23.69 -11.00
C GLN A 235 -7.06 22.25 -10.87
N ALA A 236 -7.64 21.43 -9.99
CA ALA A 236 -7.30 20.01 -9.87
C ALA A 236 -7.43 19.32 -11.24
N VAL A 237 -6.43 18.52 -11.59
CA VAL A 237 -6.37 17.85 -12.89
C VAL A 237 -7.43 16.74 -12.93
N ASP A 238 -8.14 16.63 -14.05
CA ASP A 238 -8.98 15.48 -14.36
C ASP A 238 -8.08 14.25 -14.67
N ALA A 239 -7.69 13.55 -13.62
CA ALA A 239 -6.79 12.39 -13.73
C ALA A 239 -7.42 11.24 -14.53
N VAL A 240 -8.74 11.07 -14.45
CA VAL A 240 -9.48 10.05 -15.22
C VAL A 240 -9.52 10.40 -16.70
N GLY A 241 -9.91 11.63 -17.04
CA GLY A 241 -9.89 12.10 -18.42
C GLY A 241 -8.50 12.07 -19.02
N LYS A 242 -7.46 12.40 -18.24
CA LYS A 242 -6.05 12.29 -18.65
C LYS A 242 -5.70 10.84 -19.01
N ALA A 243 -6.06 9.87 -18.15
CA ALA A 243 -5.79 8.45 -18.40
C ALA A 243 -6.55 7.90 -19.61
N LEU A 244 -7.81 8.29 -19.81
CA LEU A 244 -8.64 7.86 -20.94
C LEU A 244 -8.15 8.38 -22.30
N ASN A 245 -7.32 9.42 -22.33
CA ASN A 245 -6.73 9.93 -23.57
C ASN A 245 -5.60 9.05 -24.14
N TYR A 246 -5.10 8.09 -23.35
CA TYR A 246 -4.01 7.21 -23.76
C TYR A 246 -4.51 5.77 -23.95
N SER A 247 -4.66 5.36 -25.21
CA SER A 247 -5.06 3.97 -25.57
C SER A 247 -3.91 2.98 -25.46
N TYR A 248 -2.68 3.47 -25.43
CA TYR A 248 -1.44 2.70 -25.33
C TYR A 248 -0.52 3.32 -24.28
N TYR A 249 0.44 2.53 -23.84
CA TYR A 249 1.45 2.98 -22.90
C TYR A 249 2.34 4.07 -23.54
N GLU A 250 2.37 5.25 -22.89
CA GLU A 250 3.18 6.40 -23.29
C GLU A 250 4.29 6.61 -22.25
N PRO A 251 5.54 6.14 -22.51
CA PRO A 251 6.62 6.17 -21.52
C PRO A 251 6.92 7.55 -20.95
N GLU A 252 6.89 8.60 -21.78
CA GLU A 252 7.18 9.97 -21.33
C GLU A 252 6.21 10.49 -20.27
N ILE A 253 4.98 9.94 -20.22
CA ILE A 253 3.91 10.33 -19.30
C ILE A 253 3.81 9.35 -18.14
N LEU A 254 3.90 8.06 -18.40
CA LEU A 254 3.59 7.01 -17.43
C LEU A 254 4.81 6.52 -16.64
N ASP A 255 6.03 6.55 -17.23
CA ASP A 255 7.25 6.16 -16.51
C ASP A 255 7.50 7.03 -15.26
N PRO A 256 7.36 8.37 -15.30
CA PRO A 256 7.50 9.21 -14.11
C PRO A 256 6.50 8.88 -12.99
N LEU A 257 5.35 8.29 -13.34
CA LEU A 257 4.29 7.90 -12.39
C LEU A 257 4.41 6.44 -11.94
N SER A 258 5.44 5.71 -12.38
CA SER A 258 5.59 4.27 -12.14
C SER A 258 6.79 3.99 -11.23
N PRO A 259 6.57 3.63 -9.95
CA PRO A 259 7.64 3.32 -9.00
C PRO A 259 8.69 2.34 -9.53
N ALA A 260 8.30 1.33 -10.30
CA ALA A 260 9.21 0.36 -10.93
C ALA A 260 10.30 0.98 -11.83
N LYS A 261 10.12 2.24 -12.27
CA LYS A 261 11.05 2.96 -13.13
C LYS A 261 12.06 3.85 -12.37
N PHE A 262 11.91 3.99 -11.03
CA PHE A 262 12.76 4.91 -10.27
C PHE A 262 13.12 4.45 -8.85
N VAL A 263 12.60 3.35 -8.33
CA VAL A 263 12.94 2.88 -6.96
C VAL A 263 14.41 2.51 -6.80
N ASP A 264 15.13 2.27 -7.87
CA ASP A 264 16.58 2.12 -7.90
C ASP A 264 17.33 3.37 -7.40
N LYS A 265 16.70 4.56 -7.44
CA LYS A 265 17.27 5.81 -6.90
C LYS A 265 17.20 5.89 -5.38
N ILE A 266 16.41 5.05 -4.71
CA ILE A 266 16.21 5.06 -3.26
C ILE A 266 17.44 4.46 -2.58
N THR A 267 17.99 5.19 -1.59
CA THR A 267 19.24 4.80 -0.90
C THR A 267 19.04 4.55 0.60
N VAL A 268 17.91 4.97 1.16
CA VAL A 268 17.56 4.72 2.57
C VAL A 268 17.09 3.29 2.76
N PRO A 269 17.09 2.76 4.00
CA PRO A 269 16.45 1.48 4.30
C PRO A 269 14.98 1.47 3.89
N VAL A 270 14.51 0.32 3.37
CA VAL A 270 13.17 0.11 2.86
C VAL A 270 12.52 -1.09 3.55
N PHE A 271 11.33 -0.88 4.11
CA PHE A 271 10.40 -1.93 4.50
C PHE A 271 9.21 -1.90 3.54
N LEU A 272 9.01 -2.93 2.74
CA LEU A 272 7.90 -3.02 1.81
C LEU A 272 7.00 -4.19 2.20
N SER A 273 5.70 -3.94 2.32
CA SER A 273 4.73 -5.00 2.55
C SER A 273 3.58 -4.92 1.56
N GLY A 274 3.04 -6.10 1.21
CA GLY A 274 1.88 -6.19 0.32
C GLY A 274 1.17 -7.53 0.38
N ALA A 275 -0.11 -7.51 0.06
CA ALA A 275 -1.01 -8.65 0.03
C ALA A 275 -1.14 -9.20 -1.40
N TRP A 276 -1.17 -10.54 -1.52
CA TRP A 276 -1.30 -11.19 -2.83
C TRP A 276 -2.69 -11.01 -3.46
N GLN A 277 -3.74 -10.90 -2.64
CA GLN A 277 -5.12 -10.70 -3.06
C GLN A 277 -5.58 -9.24 -2.87
N ASP A 278 -4.64 -8.28 -2.84
CA ASP A 278 -4.96 -6.86 -2.71
C ASP A 278 -5.92 -6.42 -3.82
N GLU A 279 -7.16 -6.11 -3.43
CA GLU A 279 -8.25 -5.75 -4.32
C GLU A 279 -8.18 -4.30 -4.83
N GLN A 280 -7.22 -3.52 -4.34
CA GLN A 280 -7.06 -2.10 -4.67
C GLN A 280 -5.79 -1.85 -5.49
N THR A 281 -4.63 -2.20 -4.96
CA THR A 281 -3.34 -1.96 -5.61
C THR A 281 -2.83 -3.17 -6.40
N GLY A 282 -3.36 -4.34 -6.13
CA GLY A 282 -3.00 -5.59 -6.81
C GLY A 282 -1.64 -6.16 -6.35
N PRO A 283 -1.28 -7.36 -6.82
CA PRO A 283 -0.08 -8.07 -6.41
C PRO A 283 1.21 -7.60 -7.09
N HIS A 284 1.15 -6.65 -8.04
CA HIS A 284 2.30 -6.23 -8.84
C HIS A 284 3.38 -5.50 -8.03
N PHE A 285 3.11 -5.08 -6.78
CA PHE A 285 4.14 -4.55 -5.87
C PHE A 285 5.37 -5.48 -5.76
N ALA A 286 5.18 -6.78 -5.92
CA ALA A 286 6.25 -7.77 -5.90
C ALA A 286 7.34 -7.51 -6.97
N THR A 287 6.99 -6.86 -8.08
CA THR A 287 7.95 -6.49 -9.12
C THR A 287 8.88 -5.34 -8.74
N LEU A 288 8.69 -4.75 -7.56
CA LEU A 288 9.61 -3.75 -7.00
C LEU A 288 10.76 -4.38 -6.21
N MET A 289 10.58 -5.61 -5.69
CA MET A 289 11.48 -6.17 -4.68
C MET A 289 12.92 -6.34 -5.21
N ASP A 290 13.09 -6.68 -6.48
CA ASP A 290 14.39 -6.82 -7.13
C ASP A 290 15.00 -5.50 -7.62
N LYS A 291 14.26 -4.38 -7.48
CA LYS A 291 14.66 -3.07 -8.04
C LYS A 291 15.24 -2.10 -7.00
N PHE A 292 15.17 -2.39 -5.72
CA PHE A 292 15.76 -1.56 -4.65
C PHE A 292 17.28 -1.74 -4.52
N VAL A 293 17.99 -1.78 -5.66
CA VAL A 293 19.41 -2.16 -5.76
C VAL A 293 20.37 -1.21 -5.05
N ASN A 294 19.97 0.01 -4.75
CA ASN A 294 20.77 1.00 -4.04
C ASN A 294 20.27 1.26 -2.60
N ALA A 295 19.20 0.61 -2.17
CA ALA A 295 18.73 0.72 -0.80
C ALA A 295 19.76 0.13 0.16
N ARG A 296 20.01 0.84 1.28
CA ARG A 296 20.98 0.39 2.30
C ARG A 296 20.63 -0.97 2.92
N SER A 297 19.36 -1.24 3.06
CA SER A 297 18.81 -2.50 3.59
C SER A 297 17.38 -2.62 3.11
N THR A 298 16.91 -3.84 2.88
CA THR A 298 15.54 -4.11 2.47
C THR A 298 14.92 -5.19 3.35
N ARG A 299 13.66 -5.00 3.73
CA ARG A 299 12.80 -6.03 4.31
C ARG A 299 11.52 -6.07 3.54
N PHE A 300 11.15 -7.25 3.04
CA PHE A 300 9.93 -7.48 2.29
C PHE A 300 9.04 -8.46 3.06
N ILE A 301 7.81 -8.05 3.32
CA ILE A 301 6.79 -8.89 3.96
C ILE A 301 5.64 -9.05 3.00
N THR A 302 5.36 -10.27 2.60
CA THR A 302 4.22 -10.57 1.75
C THR A 302 3.30 -11.58 2.43
N PHE A 303 2.02 -11.49 2.16
CA PHE A 303 1.05 -12.34 2.83
C PHE A 303 -0.20 -12.54 1.96
N ASN A 304 -0.95 -13.62 2.26
CA ASN A 304 -2.31 -13.77 1.75
C ASN A 304 -3.20 -12.74 2.43
N GLY A 305 -4.09 -12.10 1.71
CA GLY A 305 -4.99 -11.14 2.30
C GLY A 305 -5.37 -10.01 1.37
N LEU A 306 -6.09 -9.05 1.92
CA LEU A 306 -6.64 -7.89 1.25
C LEU A 306 -5.82 -6.62 1.54
N HIS A 307 -6.19 -5.53 0.89
CA HIS A 307 -5.49 -4.25 0.98
C HIS A 307 -5.23 -3.77 2.41
N ALA A 308 -6.26 -3.80 3.25
CA ALA A 308 -6.18 -3.32 4.63
C ALA A 308 -5.35 -4.24 5.56
N ASP A 309 -5.08 -5.48 5.16
CA ASP A 309 -4.37 -6.47 5.98
C ASP A 309 -2.88 -6.13 6.17
N GLY A 310 -2.38 -5.12 5.44
CA GLY A 310 -1.10 -4.48 5.75
C GLY A 310 -1.01 -3.88 7.16
N TYR A 311 -2.15 -3.69 7.83
CA TYR A 311 -2.20 -3.27 9.23
C TYR A 311 -2.43 -4.42 10.23
N THR A 312 -2.27 -5.66 9.81
CA THR A 312 -2.36 -6.81 10.74
C THR A 312 -1.24 -6.79 11.76
N PRO A 313 -1.47 -7.35 12.97
CA PRO A 313 -0.45 -7.39 14.02
C PRO A 313 0.87 -8.02 13.58
N GLY A 314 0.82 -9.05 12.73
CA GLY A 314 2.02 -9.72 12.20
C GLY A 314 2.90 -8.80 11.36
N VAL A 315 2.29 -8.03 10.45
CA VAL A 315 3.00 -7.04 9.62
C VAL A 315 3.47 -5.86 10.47
N LEU A 316 2.63 -5.36 11.37
CA LEU A 316 2.95 -4.22 12.23
C LEU A 316 4.07 -4.50 13.23
N ALA A 317 4.24 -5.74 13.68
CA ALA A 317 5.38 -6.10 14.55
C ALA A 317 6.72 -5.99 13.81
N GLU A 318 6.79 -6.45 12.57
CA GLU A 318 7.96 -6.29 11.69
C GLU A 318 8.21 -4.82 11.34
N TRP A 319 7.15 -4.09 11.00
CA TRP A 319 7.19 -2.65 10.71
C TRP A 319 7.74 -1.85 11.90
N LYS A 320 7.27 -2.19 13.12
CA LYS A 320 7.76 -1.58 14.37
C LYS A 320 9.25 -1.85 14.58
N ALA A 321 9.68 -3.11 14.44
CA ALA A 321 11.10 -3.46 14.58
C ALA A 321 11.99 -2.68 13.59
N PHE A 322 11.58 -2.59 12.34
CA PHE A 322 12.28 -1.81 11.31
C PHE A 322 12.40 -0.33 11.69
N LEU A 323 11.32 0.29 12.13
CA LEU A 323 11.32 1.72 12.51
C LEU A 323 12.11 1.97 13.80
N ASP A 324 12.05 1.07 14.78
CA ASP A 324 12.87 1.18 15.98
C ASP A 324 14.37 1.13 15.64
N ILE A 325 14.76 0.26 14.71
CA ILE A 325 16.17 0.12 14.26
C ILE A 325 16.63 1.37 13.49
N TYR A 326 15.88 1.83 12.49
CA TYR A 326 16.39 2.85 11.56
C TYR A 326 15.98 4.28 11.88
N VAL A 327 14.85 4.48 12.58
CA VAL A 327 14.34 5.83 12.91
C VAL A 327 14.59 6.16 14.37
N ALA A 328 14.15 5.30 15.30
CA ALA A 328 14.32 5.54 16.74
C ALA A 328 15.73 5.22 17.25
N LYS A 329 16.44 4.30 16.58
CA LYS A 329 17.77 3.81 16.97
C LYS A 329 17.80 3.23 18.39
N VAL A 330 16.85 2.38 18.68
CA VAL A 330 16.69 1.66 19.94
C VAL A 330 16.58 0.16 19.71
N VAL A 331 16.73 -0.63 20.78
CA VAL A 331 16.30 -2.02 20.76
C VAL A 331 14.79 -2.03 20.54
N PRO A 332 14.26 -2.81 19.58
CA PRO A 332 12.82 -2.86 19.33
C PRO A 332 12.05 -3.20 20.62
N THR A 333 11.01 -2.44 20.90
CA THR A 333 10.23 -2.58 22.13
C THR A 333 8.73 -2.60 21.85
N ARG A 334 8.00 -3.34 22.68
CA ARG A 334 6.54 -3.37 22.64
C ARG A 334 5.97 -2.31 23.59
N PRO A 335 5.38 -1.21 23.08
CA PRO A 335 4.76 -0.21 23.95
C PRO A 335 3.52 -0.79 24.64
N ALA A 336 3.26 -0.34 25.89
CA ALA A 336 2.10 -0.78 26.66
C ALA A 336 0.75 -0.42 26.01
N SER A 337 0.71 0.63 25.19
CA SER A 337 -0.45 1.01 24.37
C SER A 337 -0.98 -0.13 23.49
N LEU A 338 -0.10 -1.02 23.03
CA LEU A 338 -0.50 -2.18 22.23
C LEU A 338 -1.32 -3.23 22.99
N ASP A 339 -1.39 -3.16 24.32
CA ASP A 339 -2.29 -4.01 25.12
C ASP A 339 -3.78 -3.70 24.84
N LEU A 340 -4.07 -2.51 24.34
CA LEU A 340 -5.41 -2.07 23.96
C LEU A 340 -5.71 -2.30 22.46
N SER A 341 -4.75 -2.74 21.68
CA SER A 341 -4.90 -2.89 20.24
C SER A 341 -5.84 -4.04 19.82
N ALA A 342 -6.05 -5.03 20.68
CA ALA A 342 -6.91 -6.19 20.36
C ALA A 342 -8.34 -5.76 19.98
N ALA A 343 -8.92 -4.78 20.70
CA ALA A 343 -10.24 -4.26 20.39
C ALA A 343 -10.29 -3.49 19.05
N LEU A 344 -9.19 -2.80 18.70
CA LEU A 344 -9.06 -2.11 17.42
C LEU A 344 -8.94 -3.10 16.26
N PHE A 345 -8.20 -4.19 16.45
CA PHE A 345 -8.08 -5.25 15.45
C PHE A 345 -9.40 -6.01 15.28
N GLU A 346 -10.12 -6.28 16.39
CA GLU A 346 -11.45 -6.89 16.31
C GLU A 346 -12.44 -6.01 15.52
N GLN A 347 -12.42 -4.70 15.75
CA GLN A 347 -13.23 -3.75 14.99
C GLN A 347 -12.83 -3.71 13.50
N GLN A 348 -11.54 -3.75 13.20
CA GLN A 348 -11.02 -3.63 11.82
C GLN A 348 -11.16 -4.93 11.03
N PHE A 349 -10.85 -6.06 11.64
CA PHE A 349 -10.72 -7.35 10.97
C PHE A 349 -11.81 -8.37 11.34
N GLY A 350 -12.71 -7.99 12.24
CA GLY A 350 -13.77 -8.90 12.72
C GLY A 350 -13.27 -10.05 13.61
N ALA A 351 -11.99 -10.02 14.02
CA ALA A 351 -11.36 -11.03 14.86
C ALA A 351 -10.38 -10.39 15.86
N PRO A 352 -10.34 -10.87 17.12
CA PRO A 352 -9.44 -10.37 18.15
C PRO A 352 -8.01 -10.86 17.92
N LEU A 353 -7.30 -10.25 16.97
CA LEU A 353 -5.93 -10.64 16.63
C LEU A 353 -4.95 -10.21 17.71
N ALA A 354 -4.11 -11.16 18.15
CA ALA A 354 -3.07 -10.88 19.14
C ALA A 354 -1.84 -10.23 18.49
N PHE A 355 -1.32 -9.20 19.14
CA PHE A 355 -0.06 -8.58 18.71
C PHE A 355 1.12 -9.47 19.10
N PRO A 356 1.94 -9.96 18.15
CA PRO A 356 3.04 -10.85 18.45
C PRO A 356 4.20 -10.12 19.15
N ALA A 357 5.22 -10.87 19.56
CA ALA A 357 6.47 -10.30 20.03
C ALA A 357 7.13 -9.47 18.92
N ILE A 358 7.67 -8.31 19.28
CA ILE A 358 8.42 -7.49 18.33
C ILE A 358 9.77 -8.21 18.04
N PRO A 359 10.12 -8.45 16.76
CA PRO A 359 11.41 -9.03 16.42
C PRO A 359 12.58 -8.25 17.03
N TYR A 360 13.65 -8.95 17.41
CA TYR A 360 14.87 -8.39 17.99
C TYR A 360 14.70 -7.68 19.35
N SER A 361 13.53 -7.77 19.99
CA SER A 361 13.28 -7.18 21.32
C SER A 361 14.04 -7.87 22.45
N ASP A 362 14.62 -9.04 22.20
CA ASP A 362 15.43 -9.83 23.11
C ASP A 362 16.90 -9.38 23.18
N LYS A 363 17.33 -8.46 22.33
CA LYS A 363 18.74 -8.03 22.25
C LYS A 363 19.11 -7.11 23.42
N GLY A 364 20.35 -7.25 23.89
CA GLY A 364 20.83 -6.51 25.06
C GLY A 364 21.21 -5.05 24.77
N SER A 365 21.41 -4.70 23.51
CA SER A 365 21.79 -3.35 23.08
C SER A 365 21.32 -3.05 21.67
N TYR A 366 21.21 -1.74 21.35
CA TYR A 366 20.90 -1.31 20.00
C TYR A 366 21.90 -1.82 18.94
N ALA A 367 23.20 -1.84 19.28
CA ALA A 367 24.22 -2.35 18.35
C ALA A 367 24.03 -3.84 18.04
N GLU A 368 23.65 -4.65 19.03
CA GLU A 368 23.32 -6.05 18.83
C GLU A 368 22.03 -6.22 18.00
N ALA A 369 20.98 -5.43 18.28
CA ALA A 369 19.73 -5.47 17.54
C ALA A 369 19.94 -5.07 16.08
N LEU A 370 20.66 -3.98 15.82
CA LEU A 370 21.00 -3.53 14.46
C LEU A 370 21.83 -4.58 13.71
N SER A 371 22.86 -5.15 14.34
CA SER A 371 23.70 -6.17 13.70
C SER A 371 22.92 -7.44 13.38
N ALA A 372 22.07 -7.89 14.30
CA ALA A 372 21.22 -9.05 14.05
C ALA A 372 20.24 -8.79 12.90
N TYR A 373 19.58 -7.63 12.91
CA TYR A 373 18.67 -7.22 11.85
C TYR A 373 19.38 -7.15 10.49
N GLU A 374 20.52 -6.45 10.39
CA GLU A 374 21.24 -6.28 9.13
C GLU A 374 21.79 -7.62 8.60
N ASN A 375 22.19 -8.55 9.47
CA ASN A 375 22.62 -9.89 9.07
C ASN A 375 21.45 -10.71 8.50
N ASP A 376 20.30 -10.70 9.20
CA ASP A 376 19.10 -11.41 8.74
C ASP A 376 18.60 -10.84 7.40
N MET A 377 18.64 -9.51 7.22
CA MET A 377 18.25 -8.88 5.95
C MET A 377 19.25 -9.13 4.81
N ALA A 378 20.50 -9.32 5.12
CA ALA A 378 21.50 -9.70 4.11
C ALA A 378 21.34 -11.16 3.64
N GLU A 379 20.79 -12.03 4.49
CA GLU A 379 20.57 -13.44 4.17
C GLU A 379 19.15 -13.69 3.65
N PHE A 380 18.11 -13.15 4.34
CA PHE A 380 16.70 -13.41 4.05
C PHE A 380 15.85 -12.12 4.07
N PRO A 381 16.00 -11.24 3.06
CA PRO A 381 15.24 -10.01 3.01
C PRO A 381 13.73 -10.20 2.82
N LEU A 382 13.30 -11.31 2.25
CA LEU A 382 11.90 -11.62 1.96
C LEU A 382 11.34 -12.65 2.94
N ARG A 383 10.23 -12.29 3.58
CA ARG A 383 9.37 -13.19 4.36
C ARG A 383 8.00 -13.28 3.75
N VAL A 384 7.53 -14.48 3.50
CA VAL A 384 6.18 -14.78 3.03
C VAL A 384 5.40 -15.38 4.19
N ILE A 385 4.30 -14.73 4.55
CA ILE A 385 3.39 -15.16 5.62
C ILE A 385 2.17 -15.80 4.95
N PHE A 386 1.79 -16.97 5.44
CA PHE A 386 0.59 -17.68 5.00
C PHE A 386 -0.46 -17.59 6.09
N ASP A 387 -1.58 -16.97 5.74
CA ASP A 387 -2.70 -16.77 6.64
C ASP A 387 -3.53 -18.04 6.80
N ARG A 388 -4.35 -18.03 7.85
CA ARG A 388 -5.17 -19.17 8.25
C ARG A 388 -6.11 -19.67 7.14
N GLY A 389 -6.59 -18.79 6.26
CA GLY A 389 -7.55 -19.13 5.23
C GLY A 389 -8.90 -19.59 5.83
N ALA A 390 -9.63 -20.44 5.07
CA ALA A 390 -10.87 -21.03 5.53
C ALA A 390 -10.76 -22.55 5.51
N SER A 391 -11.00 -23.16 6.67
CA SER A 391 -11.11 -24.61 6.85
C SER A 391 -12.47 -24.95 7.45
N PRO A 392 -13.08 -26.09 7.08
CA PRO A 392 -14.34 -26.54 7.69
C PRO A 392 -14.25 -26.76 9.21
N ASP A 393 -13.05 -26.98 9.72
CA ASP A 393 -12.80 -27.16 11.15
C ASP A 393 -12.68 -25.83 11.94
N LEU A 394 -12.63 -24.68 11.24
CA LEU A 394 -12.57 -23.39 11.89
C LEU A 394 -13.95 -22.94 12.34
N LEU A 395 -13.99 -22.29 13.51
CA LEU A 395 -15.20 -21.54 13.90
C LEU A 395 -15.47 -20.48 12.84
N PRO A 396 -16.74 -20.24 12.46
CA PRO A 396 -17.06 -19.24 11.42
C PRO A 396 -16.47 -17.86 11.67
N ALA A 397 -16.32 -17.47 12.95
CA ALA A 397 -15.71 -16.20 13.34
C ALA A 397 -14.18 -16.12 13.05
N ASN A 398 -13.51 -17.24 12.83
CA ASN A 398 -12.07 -17.29 12.56
C ASN A 398 -11.74 -17.62 11.10
N ALA A 399 -12.75 -17.99 10.31
CA ALA A 399 -12.55 -18.26 8.89
C ALA A 399 -12.19 -16.98 8.15
N GLY A 400 -11.05 -16.99 7.44
CA GLY A 400 -10.53 -15.84 6.71
C GLY A 400 -9.98 -14.71 7.59
N ALA A 401 -9.80 -14.93 8.90
CA ALA A 401 -9.09 -13.98 9.73
C ALA A 401 -7.65 -13.81 9.21
N PRO A 402 -7.16 -12.58 9.05
CA PRO A 402 -5.81 -12.31 8.54
C PRO A 402 -4.76 -12.57 9.62
N GLU A 403 -4.68 -13.83 10.04
CA GLU A 403 -3.74 -14.34 11.04
C GLU A 403 -2.76 -15.29 10.39
N GLY A 404 -1.49 -14.93 10.40
CA GLY A 404 -0.42 -15.78 9.88
C GLY A 404 -0.28 -17.07 10.71
N VAL A 405 -0.34 -18.23 10.04
CA VAL A 405 -0.20 -19.54 10.68
C VAL A 405 1.19 -20.14 10.49
N PHE A 406 1.85 -19.82 9.39
CA PHE A 406 3.26 -20.13 9.17
C PHE A 406 3.89 -19.10 8.23
N SER A 407 5.21 -19.09 8.16
CA SER A 407 5.94 -18.23 7.22
C SER A 407 7.20 -18.95 6.72
N THR A 408 7.66 -18.53 5.55
CA THR A 408 8.95 -18.94 5.00
C THR A 408 9.75 -17.70 4.60
N GLU A 409 11.06 -17.82 4.54
CA GLU A 409 11.97 -16.74 4.20
C GLU A 409 12.80 -17.11 2.97
N PHE A 410 13.12 -16.13 2.17
CA PHE A 410 13.88 -16.27 0.93
C PHE A 410 14.97 -15.22 0.82
N SER A 411 16.07 -15.62 0.20
CA SER A 411 17.24 -14.74 -0.01
C SER A 411 16.99 -13.67 -1.07
N GLN A 412 16.01 -13.84 -1.94
CA GLN A 412 15.70 -12.92 -3.02
C GLN A 412 14.27 -13.10 -3.56
N TRP A 413 13.86 -12.17 -4.40
CA TRP A 413 12.66 -12.28 -5.23
C TRP A 413 13.03 -12.20 -6.72
N PRO A 414 12.50 -13.07 -7.62
CA PRO A 414 11.77 -14.30 -7.27
C PRO A 414 12.66 -15.29 -6.51
N PRO A 415 12.07 -16.20 -5.67
CA PRO A 415 12.85 -17.26 -5.03
C PRO A 415 13.57 -18.17 -6.04
N THR A 416 14.82 -18.51 -5.77
CA THR A 416 15.59 -19.40 -6.65
C THR A 416 15.20 -20.88 -6.53
N GLU A 417 14.57 -21.23 -5.41
CA GLU A 417 14.15 -22.59 -5.05
C GLU A 417 12.80 -22.97 -5.68
N GLN A 418 12.13 -22.04 -6.36
CA GLN A 418 10.83 -22.30 -6.98
C GLN A 418 10.98 -23.24 -8.18
N GLU A 419 10.05 -24.18 -8.29
CA GLU A 419 9.87 -25.04 -9.44
C GLU A 419 8.61 -24.64 -10.22
N VAL A 420 8.68 -24.70 -11.56
CA VAL A 420 7.52 -24.39 -12.39
C VAL A 420 6.54 -25.56 -12.37
N TYR A 421 5.35 -25.33 -11.84
CA TYR A 421 4.26 -26.29 -11.91
C TYR A 421 3.36 -25.96 -13.11
N ARG A 422 3.38 -26.84 -14.10
CA ARG A 422 2.62 -26.67 -15.36
C ARG A 422 1.44 -27.62 -15.41
N LEU A 423 0.27 -27.04 -15.70
CA LEU A 423 -0.96 -27.79 -15.94
C LEU A 423 -1.48 -27.50 -17.35
N PHE A 424 -2.01 -28.51 -18.01
CA PHE A 424 -2.59 -28.42 -19.34
C PHE A 424 -4.11 -28.49 -19.25
N LEU A 425 -4.76 -27.60 -20.02
CA LEU A 425 -6.20 -27.59 -20.20
C LEU A 425 -6.64 -28.78 -21.06
N GLN A 426 -7.48 -29.65 -20.53
CA GLN A 426 -7.95 -30.83 -21.24
C GLN A 426 -9.34 -30.62 -21.86
N PRO A 427 -9.66 -31.29 -22.97
CA PRO A 427 -10.99 -31.21 -23.60
C PRO A 427 -12.15 -31.59 -22.68
N SER A 428 -11.88 -32.40 -21.67
CA SER A 428 -12.87 -32.86 -20.65
C SER A 428 -13.20 -31.78 -19.61
N GLY A 429 -12.53 -30.63 -19.62
CA GLY A 429 -12.65 -29.64 -18.53
C GLY A 429 -11.79 -29.98 -17.32
N SER A 430 -10.81 -30.88 -17.46
CA SER A 430 -9.83 -31.17 -16.40
C SER A 430 -8.51 -30.45 -16.63
N LEU A 431 -7.77 -30.24 -15.53
CA LEU A 431 -6.37 -29.79 -15.51
C LEU A 431 -5.47 -30.98 -15.20
N THR A 432 -4.45 -31.20 -16.00
CA THR A 432 -3.49 -32.29 -15.79
C THR A 432 -2.07 -31.85 -16.12
N ASP A 433 -1.09 -32.57 -15.61
CA ASP A 433 0.33 -32.40 -15.94
C ASP A 433 0.73 -32.95 -17.32
N ASN A 434 -0.19 -33.64 -17.99
CA ASN A 434 0.04 -34.24 -19.30
C ASN A 434 -0.50 -33.37 -20.43
N GLU A 435 0.26 -33.23 -21.50
CA GLU A 435 -0.22 -32.56 -22.71
C GLU A 435 -1.48 -33.25 -23.28
N PRO A 436 -2.43 -32.49 -23.86
CA PRO A 436 -3.59 -33.09 -24.50
C PRO A 436 -3.21 -34.05 -25.62
N SER A 437 -3.80 -35.23 -25.60
CA SER A 437 -3.55 -36.25 -26.65
C SER A 437 -4.28 -35.98 -27.97
N VAL A 438 -5.20 -35.02 -27.99
CA VAL A 438 -6.02 -34.64 -29.12
C VAL A 438 -5.47 -33.36 -29.73
N ALA A 439 -5.12 -33.39 -31.02
CA ALA A 439 -4.49 -32.27 -31.70
C ALA A 439 -5.38 -31.04 -31.87
N GLU A 440 -6.72 -31.21 -31.87
CA GLU A 440 -7.69 -30.11 -31.99
C GLU A 440 -8.88 -30.36 -31.05
N ALA A 441 -9.03 -29.54 -30.06
CA ALA A 441 -10.20 -29.47 -29.18
C ALA A 441 -10.39 -28.04 -28.69
N ALA A 442 -11.62 -27.65 -28.45
CA ALA A 442 -11.96 -26.32 -27.96
C ALA A 442 -13.07 -26.41 -26.92
N SER A 443 -12.90 -25.64 -25.84
CA SER A 443 -13.98 -25.29 -24.93
C SER A 443 -14.56 -23.95 -25.36
N SER A 444 -15.87 -23.80 -25.33
CA SER A 444 -16.54 -22.57 -25.75
C SER A 444 -17.63 -22.17 -24.77
N PHE A 445 -17.83 -20.87 -24.62
CA PHE A 445 -18.93 -20.30 -23.86
C PHE A 445 -19.44 -19.04 -24.54
N MET A 446 -20.63 -18.62 -24.18
CA MET A 446 -21.18 -17.35 -24.63
C MET A 446 -20.93 -16.29 -23.56
N HIS A 447 -20.26 -15.20 -23.95
CA HIS A 447 -20.05 -14.08 -23.06
C HIS A 447 -21.39 -13.52 -22.55
N ASP A 448 -21.51 -13.41 -21.23
CA ASP A 448 -22.64 -12.78 -20.53
C ASP A 448 -22.07 -11.65 -19.67
N PRO A 449 -22.33 -10.37 -20.01
CA PRO A 449 -21.81 -9.25 -19.23
C PRO A 449 -22.37 -9.17 -17.79
N ALA A 450 -23.43 -9.92 -17.50
CA ALA A 450 -23.96 -10.04 -16.15
C ALA A 450 -23.33 -11.18 -15.34
N ALA A 451 -22.53 -12.04 -15.98
CA ALA A 451 -21.79 -13.10 -15.29
C ALA A 451 -20.59 -12.53 -14.54
N GLY A 452 -20.16 -13.21 -13.50
CA GLY A 452 -18.90 -12.90 -12.84
C GLY A 452 -18.88 -11.60 -12.04
N GLN A 453 -20.02 -11.07 -11.62
CA GLN A 453 -20.12 -9.90 -10.73
C GLN A 453 -19.57 -10.22 -9.35
N ARG A 454 -18.25 -10.35 -9.27
CA ARG A 454 -17.55 -10.73 -8.05
C ARG A 454 -16.53 -9.65 -7.74
N THR A 455 -16.60 -9.17 -6.51
CA THR A 455 -15.65 -8.20 -5.99
C THR A 455 -14.96 -8.81 -4.79
N LEU A 456 -13.66 -8.68 -4.75
CA LEU A 456 -12.90 -8.91 -3.52
C LEU A 456 -13.19 -7.76 -2.54
N GLY A 457 -13.24 -8.09 -1.26
CA GLY A 457 -13.61 -7.14 -0.21
C GLY A 457 -15.13 -6.87 -0.12
N GLY A 458 -15.54 -6.01 0.78
CA GLY A 458 -16.94 -5.73 1.03
C GLY A 458 -17.71 -6.96 1.54
N SER A 459 -18.77 -7.33 0.83
CA SER A 459 -19.64 -8.46 1.24
C SER A 459 -19.18 -9.83 0.71
N GLN A 460 -18.10 -9.90 -0.07
CA GLN A 460 -17.61 -11.14 -0.68
C GLN A 460 -16.14 -11.37 -0.29
N PRO A 461 -15.91 -12.06 0.82
CA PRO A 461 -14.54 -12.43 1.21
C PRO A 461 -13.90 -13.37 0.18
N PHE A 462 -12.58 -13.25 -0.05
CA PHE A 462 -11.87 -14.07 -1.04
C PHE A 462 -11.90 -15.59 -0.73
N TYR A 463 -12.15 -15.97 0.51
CA TYR A 463 -12.24 -17.36 0.95
C TYR A 463 -13.67 -17.97 0.83
N ILE A 464 -14.65 -17.21 0.37
CA ILE A 464 -15.99 -17.67 0.00
C ILE A 464 -16.28 -17.24 -1.44
N TRP A 465 -15.47 -17.73 -2.37
CA TRP A 465 -15.63 -17.43 -3.78
C TRP A 465 -16.64 -18.42 -4.38
N ALA A 466 -17.68 -17.90 -5.02
CA ALA A 466 -18.67 -18.77 -5.64
C ALA A 466 -18.16 -19.28 -7.00
N PRO A 467 -18.33 -20.56 -7.35
CA PRO A 467 -17.99 -21.09 -8.65
C PRO A 467 -18.61 -20.29 -9.79
N THR A 468 -17.87 -20.10 -10.88
CA THR A 468 -18.45 -19.54 -12.10
C THR A 468 -19.37 -20.58 -12.76
N GLU A 469 -20.54 -20.13 -13.22
CA GLU A 469 -21.46 -21.02 -13.95
C GLU A 469 -20.76 -21.58 -15.20
N PRO A 470 -20.74 -22.92 -15.40
CA PRO A 470 -19.95 -23.54 -16.46
C PRO A 470 -20.29 -23.08 -17.88
N GLU A 471 -21.52 -22.58 -18.09
CA GLU A 471 -21.98 -22.10 -19.39
C GLU A 471 -21.52 -20.67 -19.71
N LYS A 472 -20.98 -19.97 -18.71
CA LYS A 472 -20.54 -18.56 -18.80
C LYS A 472 -19.03 -18.39 -18.73
N ALA A 473 -18.29 -19.48 -18.59
CA ALA A 473 -16.84 -19.52 -18.59
C ALA A 473 -16.33 -20.89 -19.06
N ALA A 474 -15.10 -20.95 -19.54
CA ALA A 474 -14.39 -22.21 -19.70
C ALA A 474 -13.77 -22.58 -18.34
N VAL A 475 -14.23 -23.65 -17.73
CA VAL A 475 -13.83 -24.09 -16.40
C VAL A 475 -13.02 -25.39 -16.51
N PHE A 476 -11.89 -25.42 -15.80
CA PHE A 476 -10.99 -26.57 -15.75
C PHE A 476 -10.62 -26.86 -14.30
N VAL A 477 -10.72 -28.12 -13.89
CA VAL A 477 -10.49 -28.53 -12.52
C VAL A 477 -9.46 -29.65 -12.46
N SER A 478 -8.48 -29.53 -11.56
CA SER A 478 -7.52 -30.62 -11.30
C SER A 478 -8.15 -31.77 -10.51
N GLU A 479 -7.49 -32.93 -10.50
CA GLU A 479 -7.80 -33.93 -9.49
C GLU A 479 -7.51 -33.37 -8.09
N THR A 480 -8.12 -33.99 -7.07
CA THR A 480 -7.84 -33.62 -5.67
C THR A 480 -6.36 -33.76 -5.37
N LEU A 481 -5.75 -32.73 -4.81
CA LEU A 481 -4.35 -32.73 -4.42
C LEU A 481 -4.11 -33.83 -3.35
N THR A 482 -3.08 -34.62 -3.54
CA THR A 482 -2.71 -35.70 -2.63
C THR A 482 -1.72 -35.28 -1.54
N GLN A 483 -1.20 -34.07 -1.64
CA GLN A 483 -0.30 -33.44 -0.68
C GLN A 483 -0.49 -31.91 -0.72
N ASP A 484 -0.07 -31.26 0.34
CA ASP A 484 -0.09 -29.80 0.42
C ASP A 484 0.85 -29.20 -0.63
N MET A 485 0.41 -28.10 -1.24
CA MET A 485 1.18 -27.32 -2.20
C MET A 485 1.29 -25.88 -1.75
N VAL A 486 2.47 -25.29 -1.92
CA VAL A 486 2.75 -23.89 -1.61
C VAL A 486 3.18 -23.19 -2.90
N PHE A 487 2.43 -22.18 -3.29
CA PHE A 487 2.74 -21.36 -4.45
C PHE A 487 3.33 -20.03 -3.99
N VAL A 488 4.55 -19.72 -4.45
CA VAL A 488 5.21 -18.42 -4.25
C VAL A 488 5.86 -18.02 -5.56
N GLY A 489 5.39 -16.92 -6.14
CA GLY A 489 5.93 -16.45 -7.42
C GLY A 489 4.82 -15.99 -8.35
N SER A 490 5.19 -15.69 -9.59
CA SER A 490 4.26 -15.35 -10.66
C SER A 490 3.84 -16.58 -11.45
N GLY A 491 2.69 -16.48 -12.13
CA GLY A 491 2.20 -17.48 -13.06
C GLY A 491 1.71 -16.85 -14.36
N SER A 492 1.49 -17.66 -15.38
CA SER A 492 0.93 -17.25 -16.65
C SER A 492 -0.05 -18.30 -17.20
N ALA A 493 -0.93 -17.89 -18.11
CA ALA A 493 -1.78 -18.78 -18.87
C ALA A 493 -1.54 -18.56 -20.36
N ASP A 494 -1.12 -19.62 -21.06
CA ASP A 494 -0.92 -19.64 -22.50
C ASP A 494 -2.20 -20.12 -23.17
N LEU A 495 -2.94 -19.23 -23.84
CA LEU A 495 -4.25 -19.52 -24.40
C LEU A 495 -4.28 -19.27 -25.91
N PHE A 496 -4.79 -20.25 -26.67
CA PHE A 496 -5.20 -20.05 -28.06
C PHE A 496 -6.69 -19.74 -28.08
N ILE A 497 -7.04 -18.53 -28.50
CA ILE A 497 -8.43 -18.07 -28.48
C ILE A 497 -8.97 -17.77 -29.85
N GLN A 498 -10.27 -17.96 -29.99
CA GLN A 498 -11.06 -17.50 -31.15
C GLN A 498 -12.31 -16.77 -30.61
N SER A 499 -12.60 -15.60 -31.16
CA SER A 499 -13.76 -14.81 -30.81
C SER A 499 -14.58 -14.47 -32.06
N THR A 500 -15.89 -14.34 -31.90
CA THR A 500 -16.78 -13.79 -32.94
C THR A 500 -16.78 -12.25 -32.94
N ALA A 501 -16.22 -11.61 -31.91
CA ALA A 501 -16.02 -10.17 -31.84
C ALA A 501 -14.65 -9.77 -32.43
N ALA A 502 -14.50 -8.48 -32.75
CA ALA A 502 -13.25 -7.94 -33.30
C ALA A 502 -12.11 -7.91 -32.28
N ASP A 503 -12.44 -7.81 -30.98
CA ASP A 503 -11.52 -7.88 -29.87
C ASP A 503 -12.21 -8.57 -28.68
N ALA A 504 -11.45 -8.96 -27.64
CA ALA A 504 -11.98 -9.61 -26.46
C ALA A 504 -11.12 -9.26 -25.24
N ASP A 505 -11.77 -8.97 -24.13
CA ASP A 505 -11.13 -8.89 -22.83
C ASP A 505 -11.19 -10.27 -22.17
N ILE A 506 -10.05 -10.76 -21.71
CA ILE A 506 -9.89 -12.09 -21.15
C ILE A 506 -9.52 -11.93 -19.68
N GLU A 507 -10.24 -12.65 -18.83
CA GLU A 507 -9.88 -12.86 -17.43
C GLU A 507 -9.55 -14.34 -17.23
N VAL A 508 -8.45 -14.62 -16.55
CA VAL A 508 -8.11 -15.96 -16.05
C VAL A 508 -8.14 -15.91 -14.54
N LEU A 509 -9.02 -16.68 -13.96
CA LEU A 509 -9.19 -16.80 -12.51
C LEU A 509 -8.61 -18.13 -12.04
N LEU A 510 -7.75 -18.07 -11.03
CA LEU A 510 -7.27 -19.24 -10.30
C LEU A 510 -7.95 -19.27 -8.92
N SER A 511 -8.57 -20.41 -8.60
CA SER A 511 -9.17 -20.67 -7.29
C SER A 511 -8.78 -22.04 -6.76
N GLU A 512 -8.82 -22.18 -5.45
CA GLU A 512 -8.72 -23.46 -4.74
C GLU A 512 -10.15 -23.97 -4.47
N VAL A 513 -10.47 -25.16 -4.98
CA VAL A 513 -11.73 -25.84 -4.67
C VAL A 513 -11.56 -26.63 -3.37
N ARG A 514 -12.27 -26.23 -2.33
CA ARG A 514 -12.17 -26.82 -0.99
C ARG A 514 -13.13 -28.00 -0.79
N ALA A 515 -12.85 -28.80 0.23
CA ALA A 515 -13.66 -29.95 0.60
C ALA A 515 -15.11 -29.59 1.04
N ASP A 516 -15.34 -28.33 1.48
CA ASP A 516 -16.66 -27.83 1.85
C ASP A 516 -17.52 -27.39 0.65
N GLY A 517 -16.97 -27.45 -0.57
CA GLY A 517 -17.65 -27.07 -1.80
C GLY A 517 -17.58 -25.57 -2.13
N PHE A 518 -16.93 -24.76 -1.30
CA PHE A 518 -16.59 -23.38 -1.63
C PHE A 518 -15.25 -23.30 -2.34
N GLU A 519 -15.03 -22.19 -3.03
CA GLU A 519 -13.73 -21.86 -3.59
C GLU A 519 -13.06 -20.77 -2.75
N THR A 520 -11.72 -20.81 -2.70
CA THR A 520 -10.90 -19.69 -2.26
C THR A 520 -10.27 -19.03 -3.47
N TYR A 521 -10.48 -17.73 -3.64
CA TYR A 521 -9.78 -16.96 -4.66
C TYR A 521 -8.27 -16.98 -4.39
N VAL A 522 -7.50 -17.38 -5.38
CA VAL A 522 -6.04 -17.37 -5.30
C VAL A 522 -5.48 -16.16 -6.03
N GLN A 523 -5.79 -16.03 -7.32
CA GLN A 523 -5.31 -14.89 -8.12
C GLN A 523 -6.12 -14.79 -9.43
N ALA A 524 -6.03 -13.63 -10.07
CA ALA A 524 -6.53 -13.42 -11.43
C ALA A 524 -5.52 -12.67 -12.30
N GLY A 525 -5.64 -12.86 -13.59
CA GLY A 525 -4.91 -12.11 -14.60
C GLY A 525 -5.85 -11.65 -15.72
N TRP A 526 -5.54 -10.51 -16.31
CA TRP A 526 -6.36 -9.89 -17.35
C TRP A 526 -5.53 -9.55 -18.56
N LEU A 527 -6.11 -9.70 -19.75
CA LEU A 527 -5.48 -9.29 -21.00
C LEU A 527 -6.52 -8.97 -22.06
N ARG A 528 -6.44 -7.81 -22.66
CA ARG A 528 -7.14 -7.49 -23.90
C ARG A 528 -6.43 -8.18 -25.07
N ALA A 529 -7.16 -8.93 -25.88
CA ALA A 529 -6.57 -9.76 -26.94
C ALA A 529 -5.75 -8.95 -27.97
N SER A 530 -6.14 -7.70 -28.25
CA SER A 530 -5.35 -6.79 -29.09
C SER A 530 -4.02 -6.33 -28.47
N GLN A 531 -3.86 -6.47 -27.16
CA GLN A 531 -2.65 -6.09 -26.40
C GLN A 531 -1.71 -7.29 -26.14
N ARG A 532 -1.90 -8.41 -26.81
CA ARG A 532 -1.18 -9.67 -26.58
C ARG A 532 0.28 -9.71 -27.05
N ALA A 533 0.79 -8.67 -27.68
CA ALA A 533 2.17 -8.64 -28.12
C ALA A 533 3.10 -8.54 -26.90
N LEU A 534 4.05 -9.47 -26.80
CA LEU A 534 5.00 -9.52 -25.69
C LEU A 534 6.22 -8.62 -25.96
N ASP A 535 6.69 -7.94 -24.93
CA ASP A 535 8.03 -7.38 -24.91
C ASP A 535 9.04 -8.52 -24.79
N GLN A 536 9.73 -8.84 -25.87
CA GLN A 536 10.65 -9.98 -25.95
C GLN A 536 11.88 -9.85 -25.06
N ASP A 537 12.21 -8.65 -24.61
CA ASP A 537 13.38 -8.39 -23.74
C ASP A 537 13.02 -8.53 -22.25
N GLN A 538 11.76 -8.32 -21.88
CA GLN A 538 11.30 -8.31 -20.49
C GLN A 538 10.42 -9.51 -20.12
N ALA A 539 9.69 -10.07 -21.10
CA ALA A 539 8.78 -11.18 -20.84
C ALA A 539 9.52 -12.49 -20.53
N THR A 540 8.97 -13.24 -19.58
CA THR A 540 9.37 -14.62 -19.29
C THR A 540 8.17 -15.55 -19.38
N ALA A 541 8.40 -16.86 -19.35
CA ALA A 541 7.32 -17.85 -19.36
C ALA A 541 6.35 -17.72 -18.18
N LEU A 542 6.81 -17.18 -17.05
CA LEU A 542 5.99 -16.97 -15.85
C LEU A 542 5.51 -15.53 -15.68
N ARG A 543 6.08 -14.61 -16.42
CA ARG A 543 5.74 -13.18 -16.38
C ARG A 543 5.74 -12.63 -17.80
N PRO A 544 4.63 -12.76 -18.53
CA PRO A 544 4.44 -12.06 -19.79
C PRO A 544 4.34 -10.55 -19.55
N VAL A 545 5.06 -9.76 -20.36
CA VAL A 545 5.11 -8.30 -20.27
C VAL A 545 4.83 -7.72 -21.67
#